data_b1bce286265a7dabd4c9157c35333336
#
_entry.id   b1bce286265a7dabd4c9157c35333336
#
_cell.length_a   1.000
_cell.length_b   1.000
_cell.length_c   1.000
_cell.angle_alpha   90.00
_cell.angle_beta   90.00
_cell.angle_gamma   90.00
#
_symmetry.space_group_name_H-M   'P 1'
#
loop_
_entity.id
_entity.type
_entity.pdbx_description
1 polymer ?
#
loop_
_entity_poly.entity_id
_entity_poly.type
_entity_poly.pdbx_seq_one_letter_code
_entity_poly.pdbx_strand_id
1 'polypeptide(L)'
;EFYRLCDRMKEQGIDPITWSGGNPSEVTKTMSALHADYEGADQMMLNLTFDGTATGLVDTVDENGNITLQDPLEITEENGYMLQRQAGKYYALDFFDTIIEREYYADLTFNTSQSNTGAQEEYLYSKFSSSKTPIAMLVDGSYWENEASGIFTDMVNGGYGQAAAKENRRFALMPYPKATQEKLEEQTSPVFMDINYSTALVSSRIEEFKIPLALDLLRFLHTDKELCEYTVTTNTPKPYQYDLGEEYLSRMTYYGRSLYELHSSGNIIYPSSNSPVFYRNFNNLTPEFRPWVSTIGTSTYNVPITGLRASGVDAKDYFDGLMNARGETYWRNNILVNL
;
A
#
# COMPACT_ATOMS: atom_id res chain seq x y z
N GLU A 1 5.56 11.84 16.64
CA GLU A 1 4.17 12.10 17.05
C GLU A 1 3.27 10.86 16.95
N PHE A 2 3.34 10.12 15.88
CA PHE A 2 2.53 8.93 15.67
C PHE A 2 2.73 7.89 16.79
N TYR A 3 3.96 7.53 17.12
CA TYR A 3 4.23 6.57 18.19
C TYR A 3 3.73 7.06 19.56
N ARG A 4 3.86 8.36 19.86
CA ARG A 4 3.26 8.94 21.09
C ARG A 4 1.74 8.85 21.11
N LEU A 5 1.09 8.90 19.95
CA LEU A 5 -0.34 8.65 19.85
C LEU A 5 -0.66 7.18 20.15
N CYS A 6 0.12 6.24 19.59
CA CYS A 6 -0.02 4.82 19.88
C CYS A 6 0.21 4.50 21.38
N ASP A 7 1.23 5.10 22.01
CA ASP A 7 1.45 4.96 23.46
C ASP A 7 0.20 5.37 24.25
N ARG A 8 -0.38 6.54 23.96
CA ARG A 8 -1.61 6.99 24.62
C ARG A 8 -2.82 6.09 24.36
N MET A 9 -2.92 5.49 23.18
CA MET A 9 -3.95 4.49 22.90
C MET A 9 -3.79 3.27 23.78
N LYS A 10 -2.58 2.71 23.88
CA LYS A 10 -2.28 1.55 24.76
C LYS A 10 -2.54 1.86 26.21
N GLU A 11 -2.17 3.04 26.71
CA GLU A 11 -2.47 3.51 28.08
C GLU A 11 -3.98 3.55 28.38
N GLN A 12 -4.80 3.76 27.36
CA GLN A 12 -6.26 3.78 27.45
C GLN A 12 -6.92 2.41 27.16
N GLY A 13 -6.12 1.37 26.99
CA GLY A 13 -6.62 0.04 26.64
C GLY A 13 -7.20 -0.04 25.22
N ILE A 14 -6.61 0.70 24.29
CA ILE A 14 -6.97 0.69 22.87
C ILE A 14 -5.81 0.10 22.08
N ASP A 15 -6.06 -0.89 21.24
CA ASP A 15 -5.06 -1.39 20.31
C ASP A 15 -4.91 -0.42 19.13
N PRO A 16 -3.69 0.08 18.87
CA PRO A 16 -3.50 1.10 17.83
C PRO A 16 -3.86 0.62 16.43
N ILE A 17 -3.41 -0.55 16.02
CA ILE A 17 -3.48 -0.99 14.61
C ILE A 17 -3.89 -2.46 14.51
N THR A 18 -4.60 -2.82 13.44
CA THR A 18 -4.82 -4.21 13.02
C THR A 18 -4.72 -4.36 11.51
N TRP A 19 -4.42 -5.57 11.06
CA TRP A 19 -4.45 -6.03 9.66
C TRP A 19 -4.74 -7.53 9.60
N SER A 20 -4.96 -8.06 8.40
CA SER A 20 -5.15 -9.50 8.21
C SER A 20 -3.84 -10.28 8.32
N GLY A 21 -3.71 -11.11 9.34
CA GLY A 21 -2.56 -12.02 9.51
C GLY A 21 -2.48 -13.12 8.43
N GLY A 22 -3.62 -13.48 7.86
CA GLY A 22 -3.69 -14.45 6.75
C GLY A 22 -3.32 -13.83 5.39
N ASN A 23 -3.31 -12.49 5.28
CA ASN A 23 -2.89 -11.79 4.07
C ASN A 23 -1.84 -10.70 4.37
N PRO A 24 -0.64 -11.09 4.79
CA PRO A 24 0.40 -10.13 5.17
C PRO A 24 0.92 -9.27 3.99
N SER A 25 0.50 -9.58 2.75
CA SER A 25 0.81 -8.78 1.57
C SER A 25 0.20 -7.37 1.63
N GLU A 26 -0.89 -7.15 2.37
CA GLU A 26 -1.47 -5.81 2.57
C GLU A 26 -0.49 -4.90 3.31
N VAL A 27 0.23 -5.43 4.31
CA VAL A 27 1.29 -4.68 4.99
C VAL A 27 2.45 -4.36 4.02
N THR A 28 2.80 -5.28 3.13
CA THR A 28 3.82 -5.03 2.11
C THR A 28 3.42 -3.90 1.16
N LYS A 29 2.15 -3.81 0.79
CA LYS A 29 1.61 -2.70 0.00
C LYS A 29 1.70 -1.37 0.76
N THR A 30 1.41 -1.40 2.07
CA THR A 30 1.56 -0.26 2.96
C THR A 30 3.02 0.20 3.05
N MET A 31 3.97 -0.73 3.17
CA MET A 31 5.40 -0.41 3.13
C MET A 31 5.80 0.22 1.79
N SER A 32 5.23 -0.26 0.69
CA SER A 32 5.47 0.35 -0.63
C SER A 32 4.90 1.77 -0.73
N ALA A 33 3.76 2.04 -0.08
CA ALA A 33 3.18 3.38 0.00
C ALA A 33 4.03 4.32 0.86
N LEU A 34 4.53 3.86 2.00
CA LEU A 34 5.48 4.62 2.84
C LEU A 34 6.78 4.92 2.08
N HIS A 35 7.31 3.94 1.38
CA HIS A 35 8.47 4.11 0.51
C HIS A 35 8.22 5.19 -0.55
N ALA A 36 7.11 5.12 -1.27
CA ALA A 36 6.76 6.09 -2.30
C ALA A 36 6.55 7.51 -1.72
N ASP A 37 5.90 7.63 -0.57
CA ASP A 37 5.69 8.91 0.09
C ASP A 37 7.00 9.57 0.59
N TYR A 38 7.95 8.75 1.05
CA TYR A 38 9.26 9.25 1.45
C TYR A 38 10.11 9.71 0.25
N GLU A 39 10.20 8.88 -0.78
CA GLU A 39 11.03 9.16 -1.95
C GLU A 39 10.48 10.31 -2.80
N GLY A 40 9.17 10.48 -2.85
CA GLY A 40 8.50 11.33 -3.80
C GLY A 40 8.34 10.68 -5.19
N ALA A 41 7.52 11.29 -6.04
CA ALA A 41 7.13 10.69 -7.31
C ALA A 41 8.34 10.45 -8.24
N ASP A 42 9.23 11.43 -8.37
CA ASP A 42 10.35 11.35 -9.30
C ASP A 42 11.35 10.25 -8.92
N GLN A 43 11.74 10.18 -7.65
CA GLN A 43 12.65 9.14 -7.17
C GLN A 43 12.00 7.75 -7.17
N MET A 44 10.71 7.68 -6.90
CA MET A 44 9.97 6.41 -6.98
C MET A 44 9.84 5.91 -8.42
N MET A 45 9.70 6.81 -9.41
CA MET A 45 9.63 6.45 -10.82
C MET A 45 10.91 5.77 -11.33
N LEU A 46 12.07 6.00 -10.73
CA LEU A 46 13.31 5.30 -11.11
C LEU A 46 13.19 3.78 -11.02
N ASN A 47 12.37 3.27 -10.07
CA ASN A 47 12.09 1.83 -9.95
C ASN A 47 11.30 1.24 -11.14
N LEU A 48 10.77 2.09 -12.00
CA LEU A 48 9.92 1.71 -13.12
C LEU A 48 10.57 2.03 -14.48
N THR A 49 11.38 3.08 -14.52
CA THR A 49 12.00 3.58 -15.76
C THR A 49 13.46 3.17 -15.91
N PHE A 50 14.17 3.01 -14.80
CA PHE A 50 15.64 2.82 -14.74
C PHE A 50 16.40 3.90 -15.52
N ASP A 51 15.92 5.16 -15.42
CA ASP A 51 16.46 6.31 -16.13
C ASP A 51 16.35 7.55 -15.24
N GLY A 52 17.49 8.13 -14.88
CA GLY A 52 17.61 9.33 -14.05
C GLY A 52 18.60 9.19 -12.90
N THR A 53 18.63 10.16 -12.01
CA THR A 53 19.61 10.22 -10.91
C THR A 53 18.93 9.91 -9.57
N ALA A 54 19.38 8.86 -8.89
CA ALA A 54 18.98 8.57 -7.52
C ALA A 54 19.78 9.43 -6.53
N THR A 55 19.08 10.11 -5.60
CA THR A 55 19.70 11.03 -4.63
C THR A 55 19.55 10.56 -3.18
N GLY A 56 18.79 9.52 -2.92
CA GLY A 56 18.46 9.02 -1.58
C GLY A 56 18.89 7.57 -1.34
N LEU A 57 20.01 7.12 -1.94
CA LEU A 57 20.51 5.77 -1.72
C LEU A 57 21.30 5.70 -0.41
N VAL A 58 20.94 4.77 0.47
CA VAL A 58 21.61 4.54 1.75
C VAL A 58 22.96 3.83 1.52
N ASP A 59 24.01 4.41 2.05
CA ASP A 59 25.33 3.77 2.16
C ASP A 59 25.37 2.82 3.35
N THR A 60 25.15 3.36 4.56
CA THR A 60 25.15 2.58 5.80
C THR A 60 23.97 2.94 6.71
N VAL A 61 23.59 1.99 7.55
CA VAL A 61 22.71 2.18 8.71
C VAL A 61 23.53 1.86 9.96
N ASP A 62 23.62 2.78 10.91
CA ASP A 62 24.32 2.55 12.18
C ASP A 62 23.49 1.73 13.18
N GLU A 63 24.07 1.42 14.35
CA GLU A 63 23.42 0.66 15.42
C GLU A 63 22.22 1.39 16.05
N ASN A 64 22.09 2.70 15.83
CA ASN A 64 20.98 3.52 16.33
C ASN A 64 19.91 3.77 15.25
N GLY A 65 20.05 3.16 14.07
CA GLY A 65 19.13 3.36 12.96
C GLY A 65 19.37 4.64 12.16
N ASN A 66 20.46 5.37 12.40
CA ASN A 66 20.77 6.54 11.57
C ASN A 66 21.36 6.10 10.25
N ILE A 67 20.88 6.72 9.17
CA ILE A 67 21.38 6.44 7.82
C ILE A 67 22.42 7.44 7.40
N THR A 68 23.38 6.98 6.58
CA THR A 68 24.22 7.85 5.74
C THR A 68 23.87 7.60 4.28
N LEU A 69 23.88 8.65 3.47
CA LEU A 69 23.53 8.56 2.05
C LEU A 69 24.79 8.49 1.19
N GLN A 70 24.69 7.79 0.08
CA GLN A 70 25.70 7.80 -0.99
C GLN A 70 25.64 9.12 -1.77
N ASP A 71 26.69 9.41 -2.53
CA ASP A 71 26.62 10.45 -3.57
C ASP A 71 25.55 10.09 -4.60
N PRO A 72 24.92 11.09 -5.24
CA PRO A 72 23.95 10.84 -6.30
C PRO A 72 24.50 9.91 -7.39
N LEU A 73 23.66 8.93 -7.77
CA LEU A 73 24.02 7.89 -8.72
C LEU A 73 23.08 7.92 -9.92
N GLU A 74 23.65 7.95 -11.13
CA GLU A 74 22.87 7.77 -12.35
C GLU A 74 22.38 6.31 -12.45
N ILE A 75 21.08 6.14 -12.55
CA ILE A 75 20.41 4.83 -12.64
C ILE A 75 20.16 4.50 -14.10
N THR A 76 20.55 3.29 -14.45
CA THR A 76 20.36 2.68 -15.77
C THR A 76 19.80 1.28 -15.62
N GLU A 77 19.45 0.63 -16.74
CA GLU A 77 19.00 -0.78 -16.72
C GLU A 77 20.06 -1.71 -16.11
N GLU A 78 21.37 -1.39 -16.25
CA GLU A 78 22.48 -2.22 -15.74
C GLU A 78 22.59 -2.17 -14.23
N ASN A 79 22.29 -1.04 -13.59
CA ASN A 79 22.49 -0.84 -12.16
C ASN A 79 21.21 -0.60 -11.35
N GLY A 80 20.04 -0.85 -11.94
CA GLY A 80 18.73 -0.66 -11.30
C GLY A 80 18.57 -1.37 -9.94
N TYR A 81 19.37 -2.42 -9.68
CA TYR A 81 19.41 -3.08 -8.37
C TYR A 81 19.82 -2.13 -7.22
N MET A 82 20.55 -1.06 -7.51
CA MET A 82 20.94 -0.07 -6.49
C MET A 82 19.73 0.62 -5.84
N LEU A 83 18.60 0.65 -6.52
CA LEU A 83 17.33 1.17 -5.96
C LEU A 83 16.81 0.33 -4.78
N GLN A 84 17.37 -0.86 -4.53
CA GLN A 84 17.11 -1.58 -3.26
C GLN A 84 17.63 -0.81 -2.04
N ARG A 85 18.54 0.15 -2.24
CA ARG A 85 19.11 1.00 -1.18
C ARG A 85 18.39 2.31 -0.98
N GLN A 86 17.23 2.57 -1.61
CA GLN A 86 16.45 3.79 -1.36
C GLN A 86 16.08 3.91 0.12
N ALA A 87 16.29 5.12 0.68
CA ALA A 87 16.08 5.39 2.10
C ALA A 87 14.62 5.16 2.55
N GLY A 88 13.66 5.42 1.68
CA GLY A 88 12.25 5.16 1.97
C GLY A 88 11.94 3.70 2.25
N LYS A 89 12.72 2.74 1.71
CA LYS A 89 12.57 1.33 2.06
C LYS A 89 13.02 1.05 3.49
N TYR A 90 14.14 1.62 3.89
CA TYR A 90 14.61 1.50 5.27
C TYR A 90 13.58 2.06 6.25
N TYR A 91 13.10 3.28 6.03
CA TYR A 91 12.11 3.90 6.91
C TYR A 91 10.77 3.17 6.93
N ALA A 92 10.36 2.55 5.83
CA ALA A 92 9.15 1.72 5.82
C ALA A 92 9.32 0.44 6.66
N LEU A 93 10.51 -0.17 6.64
CA LEU A 93 10.85 -1.32 7.49
C LEU A 93 10.92 -0.90 8.96
N ASP A 94 11.63 0.16 9.29
CA ASP A 94 11.78 0.72 10.65
C ASP A 94 10.43 1.08 11.28
N PHE A 95 9.50 1.63 10.47
CA PHE A 95 8.16 1.93 10.93
C PHE A 95 7.42 0.68 11.44
N PHE A 96 7.45 -0.42 10.67
CA PHE A 96 6.77 -1.65 11.07
C PHE A 96 7.55 -2.44 12.12
N ASP A 97 8.86 -2.36 12.14
CA ASP A 97 9.70 -2.93 13.18
C ASP A 97 9.37 -2.29 14.54
N THR A 98 9.31 -0.96 14.61
CA THR A 98 8.86 -0.23 15.81
C THR A 98 7.42 -0.62 16.22
N ILE A 99 6.50 -0.83 15.27
CA ILE A 99 5.14 -1.30 15.58
C ILE A 99 5.17 -2.68 16.24
N ILE A 100 6.03 -3.57 15.77
CA ILE A 100 6.19 -4.92 16.32
C ILE A 100 6.84 -4.86 17.69
N GLU A 101 7.96 -4.16 17.84
CA GLU A 101 8.71 -4.07 19.10
C GLU A 101 7.88 -3.48 20.26
N ARG A 102 7.05 -2.46 19.94
CA ARG A 102 6.20 -1.78 20.92
C ARG A 102 4.80 -2.37 21.07
N GLU A 103 4.55 -3.48 20.38
CA GLU A 103 3.25 -4.16 20.42
C GLU A 103 2.06 -3.24 20.13
N TYR A 104 2.21 -2.34 19.13
CA TYR A 104 1.12 -1.42 18.71
C TYR A 104 0.08 -2.08 17.80
N TYR A 105 -0.22 -3.34 18.04
CA TYR A 105 -1.15 -4.12 17.23
C TYR A 105 -2.14 -4.90 18.09
N ALA A 106 -3.26 -5.29 17.50
CA ALA A 106 -4.27 -6.13 18.14
C ALA A 106 -3.84 -7.62 18.12
N ASP A 107 -4.29 -8.39 19.12
CA ASP A 107 -3.87 -9.79 19.34
C ASP A 107 -4.00 -10.69 18.10
N LEU A 108 -5.07 -10.53 17.31
CA LEU A 108 -5.32 -11.37 16.13
C LEU A 108 -4.57 -10.95 14.87
N THR A 109 -3.89 -9.81 14.91
CA THR A 109 -3.20 -9.21 13.75
C THR A 109 -2.19 -10.16 13.07
N PHE A 110 -1.61 -11.09 13.82
CA PHE A 110 -0.67 -12.09 13.29
C PHE A 110 -1.25 -13.50 13.18
N ASN A 111 -2.55 -13.65 13.37
CA ASN A 111 -3.19 -14.95 13.18
C ASN A 111 -3.30 -15.27 11.68
N THR A 112 -2.51 -16.23 11.21
CA THR A 112 -2.45 -16.63 9.80
C THR A 112 -3.75 -17.23 9.26
N SER A 113 -4.71 -17.57 10.13
CA SER A 113 -6.04 -18.01 9.74
C SER A 113 -7.05 -16.86 9.60
N GLN A 114 -6.69 -15.63 9.97
CA GLN A 114 -7.56 -14.47 9.87
C GLN A 114 -7.56 -13.92 8.44
N SER A 115 -8.71 -13.93 7.78
CA SER A 115 -8.91 -13.31 6.47
C SER A 115 -9.01 -11.77 6.57
N ASN A 116 -9.01 -11.06 5.44
CA ASN A 116 -9.27 -9.62 5.40
C ASN A 116 -10.63 -9.29 6.04
N THR A 117 -11.69 -9.98 5.63
CA THR A 117 -13.01 -9.80 6.22
C THR A 117 -13.05 -10.14 7.71
N GLY A 118 -12.25 -11.11 8.18
CA GLY A 118 -12.10 -11.40 9.61
C GLY A 118 -11.44 -10.26 10.39
N ALA A 119 -10.42 -9.60 9.82
CA ALA A 119 -9.80 -8.42 10.42
C ALA A 119 -10.75 -7.21 10.43
N GLN A 120 -11.51 -7.02 9.35
CA GLN A 120 -12.56 -6.00 9.26
C GLN A 120 -13.65 -6.22 10.31
N GLU A 121 -14.11 -7.47 10.47
CA GLU A 121 -15.09 -7.86 11.49
C GLU A 121 -14.60 -7.53 12.89
N GLU A 122 -13.37 -7.93 13.22
CA GLU A 122 -12.77 -7.64 14.53
C GLU A 122 -12.69 -6.15 14.78
N TYR A 123 -12.18 -5.38 13.81
CA TYR A 123 -12.09 -3.92 13.88
C TYR A 123 -13.47 -3.28 14.11
N LEU A 124 -14.49 -3.70 13.36
CA LEU A 124 -15.81 -3.12 13.44
C LEU A 124 -16.52 -3.43 14.77
N TYR A 125 -16.46 -4.69 15.22
CA TYR A 125 -17.08 -5.11 16.48
C TYR A 125 -16.34 -4.59 17.71
N SER A 126 -15.03 -4.32 17.62
CA SER A 126 -14.21 -3.87 18.76
C SER A 126 -14.78 -2.63 19.48
N LYS A 127 -15.46 -1.75 18.75
CA LYS A 127 -16.08 -0.53 19.29
C LYS A 127 -17.45 -0.74 19.93
N PHE A 128 -18.11 -1.86 19.66
CA PHE A 128 -19.48 -2.11 20.12
C PHE A 128 -19.57 -3.19 21.17
N SER A 129 -18.57 -4.05 21.25
CA SER A 129 -18.52 -5.16 22.19
C SER A 129 -17.71 -4.78 23.42
N SER A 130 -18.34 -4.80 24.59
CA SER A 130 -17.63 -4.58 25.87
C SER A 130 -16.64 -5.68 26.23
N SER A 131 -16.65 -6.81 25.52
CA SER A 131 -15.72 -7.92 25.71
C SER A 131 -14.49 -7.85 24.80
N LYS A 132 -14.39 -6.87 23.91
CA LYS A 132 -13.27 -6.70 23.00
C LYS A 132 -12.50 -5.42 23.33
N THR A 133 -11.20 -5.45 23.16
CA THR A 133 -10.34 -4.25 23.18
C THR A 133 -10.67 -3.41 21.94
N PRO A 134 -10.97 -2.11 22.08
CA PRO A 134 -11.19 -1.24 20.92
C PRO A 134 -9.94 -1.16 20.05
N ILE A 135 -10.11 -1.16 18.74
CA ILE A 135 -9.03 -1.02 17.76
C ILE A 135 -9.19 0.35 17.07
N ALA A 136 -8.11 1.12 16.99
CA ALA A 136 -8.17 2.48 16.46
C ALA A 136 -8.05 2.52 14.93
N MET A 137 -7.15 1.74 14.34
CA MET A 137 -6.81 1.79 12.92
C MET A 137 -6.83 0.41 12.27
N LEU A 138 -7.30 0.35 11.03
CA LEU A 138 -7.27 -0.84 10.17
C LEU A 138 -6.36 -0.56 8.97
N VAL A 139 -5.42 -1.45 8.70
CA VAL A 139 -4.65 -1.48 7.45
C VAL A 139 -5.32 -2.47 6.50
N ASP A 140 -5.89 -1.94 5.42
CA ASP A 140 -6.62 -2.73 4.42
C ASP A 140 -6.65 -2.00 3.06
N GLY A 141 -7.17 -2.62 2.03
CA GLY A 141 -7.39 -1.99 0.72
C GLY A 141 -8.48 -0.91 0.77
N SER A 142 -8.42 0.04 -0.16
CA SER A 142 -9.38 1.15 -0.24
C SER A 142 -10.85 0.69 -0.39
N TYR A 143 -11.08 -0.54 -0.83
CA TYR A 143 -12.39 -1.17 -1.03
C TYR A 143 -12.99 -1.81 0.25
N TRP A 144 -12.28 -1.81 1.37
CA TRP A 144 -12.64 -2.56 2.59
C TRP A 144 -14.07 -2.27 3.10
N GLU A 145 -14.52 -1.01 3.04
CA GLU A 145 -15.84 -0.64 3.55
C GLU A 145 -16.98 -1.31 2.76
N ASN A 146 -16.79 -1.53 1.47
CA ASN A 146 -17.76 -2.26 0.64
C ASN A 146 -17.64 -3.78 0.82
N GLU A 147 -16.45 -4.29 0.98
CA GLU A 147 -16.20 -5.70 1.30
C GLU A 147 -16.85 -6.08 2.62
N ALA A 148 -16.79 -5.20 3.62
CA ALA A 148 -17.43 -5.35 4.93
C ALA A 148 -18.96 -5.13 4.95
N SER A 149 -19.63 -4.92 3.82
CA SER A 149 -21.06 -4.58 3.77
C SER A 149 -21.96 -5.58 4.49
N GLY A 150 -21.65 -6.87 4.40
CA GLY A 150 -22.34 -7.93 5.15
C GLY A 150 -22.19 -7.76 6.66
N ILE A 151 -20.99 -7.44 7.12
CA ILE A 151 -20.67 -7.27 8.54
C ILE A 151 -21.47 -6.10 9.13
N PHE A 152 -21.53 -4.96 8.45
CA PHE A 152 -22.36 -3.84 8.89
C PHE A 152 -23.84 -4.22 9.03
N THR A 153 -24.36 -4.99 8.06
CA THR A 153 -25.74 -5.50 8.09
C THR A 153 -25.97 -6.42 9.28
N ASP A 154 -25.04 -7.34 9.53
CA ASP A 154 -25.13 -8.30 10.64
C ASP A 154 -25.04 -7.58 11.99
N MET A 155 -24.22 -6.55 12.11
CA MET A 155 -24.16 -5.72 13.33
C MET A 155 -25.48 -5.01 13.63
N VAL A 156 -26.12 -4.41 12.62
CA VAL A 156 -27.43 -3.75 12.77
C VAL A 156 -28.47 -4.76 13.23
N ASN A 157 -28.55 -5.92 12.58
CA ASN A 157 -29.52 -6.98 12.87
C ASN A 157 -29.21 -7.70 14.19
N GLY A 158 -27.94 -7.78 14.56
CA GLY A 158 -27.44 -8.41 15.80
C GLY A 158 -27.63 -7.57 17.07
N GLY A 159 -28.32 -6.42 16.99
CA GLY A 159 -28.74 -5.65 18.16
C GLY A 159 -27.91 -4.39 18.45
N TYR A 160 -26.88 -4.08 17.65
CA TYR A 160 -26.13 -2.83 17.79
C TYR A 160 -26.86 -1.63 17.16
N GLY A 161 -27.96 -1.89 16.41
CA GLY A 161 -28.86 -0.88 15.87
C GLY A 161 -28.23 0.00 14.80
N GLN A 162 -28.92 1.09 14.48
CA GLN A 162 -28.52 2.00 13.40
C GLN A 162 -27.17 2.70 13.61
N ALA A 163 -26.66 2.77 14.84
CA ALA A 163 -25.35 3.31 15.12
C ALA A 163 -24.22 2.47 14.47
N ALA A 164 -24.47 1.19 14.21
CA ALA A 164 -23.53 0.29 13.54
C ALA A 164 -23.65 0.30 12.01
N ALA A 165 -24.70 0.90 11.45
CA ALA A 165 -24.90 0.97 10.00
C ALA A 165 -23.75 1.75 9.32
N LYS A 166 -23.33 1.30 8.14
CA LYS A 166 -22.22 1.87 7.36
C LYS A 166 -22.35 3.38 7.20
N GLU A 167 -23.53 3.86 6.87
CA GLU A 167 -23.84 5.27 6.61
C GLU A 167 -23.69 6.15 7.86
N ASN A 168 -23.79 5.57 9.04
CA ASN A 168 -23.69 6.26 10.33
C ASN A 168 -22.29 6.17 10.95
N ARG A 169 -21.35 5.49 10.28
CA ARG A 169 -19.96 5.39 10.71
C ARG A 169 -19.11 6.46 10.01
N ARG A 170 -18.13 6.97 10.74
CA ARG A 170 -17.22 7.98 10.24
C ARG A 170 -15.79 7.43 10.25
N PHE A 171 -15.47 6.67 9.23
CA PHE A 171 -14.07 6.28 8.97
C PHE A 171 -13.43 7.32 8.07
N ALA A 172 -12.18 7.63 8.32
CA ALA A 172 -11.39 8.52 7.49
C ALA A 172 -10.08 7.83 7.13
N LEU A 173 -9.57 8.11 5.95
CA LEU A 173 -8.19 7.79 5.60
C LEU A 173 -7.26 8.74 6.36
N MET A 174 -6.24 8.17 6.96
CA MET A 174 -5.16 8.91 7.55
C MET A 174 -3.94 8.82 6.61
N PRO A 175 -3.39 9.94 6.15
CA PRO A 175 -2.09 9.93 5.49
C PRO A 175 -1.05 9.28 6.42
N TYR A 176 -0.12 8.54 5.85
CA TYR A 176 0.96 7.96 6.64
C TYR A 176 1.79 9.07 7.29
N PRO A 177 2.30 8.84 8.52
CA PRO A 177 3.20 9.79 9.15
C PRO A 177 4.48 9.91 8.33
N LYS A 178 4.98 11.13 8.17
CA LYS A 178 6.27 11.33 7.51
C LYS A 178 7.38 10.71 8.35
N ALA A 179 8.32 10.05 7.70
CA ALA A 179 9.38 9.28 8.37
C ALA A 179 10.34 10.18 9.15
N THR A 180 10.61 11.39 8.66
CA THR A 180 11.54 12.34 9.28
C THR A 180 10.91 13.73 9.45
N GLN A 181 11.50 14.52 10.37
CA GLN A 181 11.09 15.90 10.59
C GLN A 181 11.33 16.77 9.33
N GLU A 182 12.40 16.51 8.60
CA GLU A 182 12.70 17.18 7.34
C GLU A 182 11.59 16.95 6.31
N LYS A 183 11.19 15.70 6.11
CA LYS A 183 10.08 15.36 5.20
C LYS A 183 8.74 15.96 5.63
N LEU A 184 8.53 16.15 6.92
CA LEU A 184 7.35 16.85 7.43
C LEU A 184 7.40 18.35 7.10
N GLU A 185 8.57 18.97 7.22
CA GLU A 185 8.77 20.40 6.96
C GLU A 185 8.72 20.74 5.47
N GLU A 186 9.10 19.84 4.59
CA GLU A 186 8.97 19.99 3.15
C GLU A 186 7.50 20.19 2.71
N GLN A 187 6.52 19.78 3.50
CA GLN A 187 5.07 19.88 3.25
C GLN A 187 4.64 19.45 1.83
N THR A 188 5.29 18.44 1.31
CA THR A 188 4.96 17.90 -0.01
C THR A 188 3.59 17.22 0.01
N SER A 189 2.88 17.29 -1.11
CA SER A 189 1.66 16.49 -1.29
C SER A 189 1.97 15.01 -1.12
N PRO A 190 1.06 14.25 -0.50
CA PRO A 190 1.25 12.80 -0.36
C PRO A 190 1.48 12.14 -1.72
N VAL A 191 2.33 11.14 -1.75
CA VAL A 191 2.56 10.31 -2.93
C VAL A 191 1.91 8.97 -2.71
N PHE A 192 1.08 8.53 -3.65
CA PHE A 192 0.38 7.27 -3.60
C PHE A 192 0.80 6.38 -4.76
N MET A 193 0.80 5.08 -4.52
CA MET A 193 0.91 4.09 -5.58
C MET A 193 -0.46 3.43 -5.80
N ASP A 194 -1.02 3.57 -6.99
CA ASP A 194 -2.14 2.75 -7.41
C ASP A 194 -1.61 1.47 -8.05
N ILE A 195 -1.69 0.37 -7.29
CA ILE A 195 -1.21 -0.95 -7.71
C ILE A 195 -2.27 -1.77 -8.45
N ASN A 196 -3.42 -1.19 -8.76
CA ASN A 196 -4.46 -1.86 -9.52
C ASN A 196 -4.06 -2.00 -11.00
N TYR A 197 -3.71 -3.22 -11.38
CA TYR A 197 -3.34 -3.61 -12.74
C TYR A 197 -4.54 -4.11 -13.58
N SER A 198 -5.72 -3.58 -13.33
CA SER A 198 -6.90 -4.02 -14.09
C SER A 198 -6.82 -3.50 -15.53
N THR A 199 -6.64 -4.40 -16.48
CA THR A 199 -6.61 -4.10 -17.92
C THR A 199 -7.76 -4.80 -18.60
N ALA A 200 -8.58 -4.06 -19.34
CA ALA A 200 -9.60 -4.63 -20.21
C ALA A 200 -8.99 -4.97 -21.57
N LEU A 201 -9.17 -6.20 -22.01
CA LEU A 201 -8.64 -6.68 -23.29
C LEU A 201 -9.77 -7.21 -24.15
N VAL A 202 -9.72 -6.90 -25.46
CA VAL A 202 -10.55 -7.56 -26.46
C VAL A 202 -9.77 -8.76 -26.99
N SER A 203 -10.33 -9.96 -26.85
CA SER A 203 -9.67 -11.19 -27.32
C SER A 203 -9.46 -11.16 -28.85
N SER A 204 -8.26 -11.52 -29.31
CA SER A 204 -7.96 -11.66 -30.73
C SER A 204 -8.74 -12.82 -31.40
N ARG A 205 -9.40 -13.66 -30.58
CA ARG A 205 -10.23 -14.79 -31.08
C ARG A 205 -11.71 -14.43 -31.15
N ILE A 206 -12.10 -13.18 -30.84
CA ILE A 206 -13.47 -12.75 -30.96
C ILE A 206 -13.84 -12.67 -32.46
N GLU A 207 -15.07 -13.03 -32.81
CA GLU A 207 -15.58 -12.89 -34.17
C GLU A 207 -15.61 -11.41 -34.56
N GLU A 208 -15.12 -11.07 -35.75
CA GLU A 208 -14.89 -9.70 -36.19
C GLU A 208 -16.14 -8.80 -36.06
N PHE A 209 -17.32 -9.34 -36.30
CA PHE A 209 -18.57 -8.57 -36.16
C PHE A 209 -18.92 -8.20 -34.71
N LYS A 210 -18.31 -8.84 -33.72
CA LYS A 210 -18.50 -8.55 -32.28
C LYS A 210 -17.53 -7.49 -31.76
N ILE A 211 -16.44 -7.20 -32.49
CA ILE A 211 -15.44 -6.21 -32.08
C ILE A 211 -16.06 -4.83 -31.79
N PRO A 212 -16.93 -4.27 -32.70
CA PRO A 212 -17.57 -2.99 -32.43
C PRO A 212 -18.37 -2.97 -31.13
N LEU A 213 -19.11 -4.03 -30.83
CA LEU A 213 -19.89 -4.15 -29.60
C LEU A 213 -18.99 -4.19 -28.35
N ALA A 214 -17.88 -4.92 -28.41
CA ALA A 214 -16.91 -4.97 -27.32
C ALA A 214 -16.28 -3.59 -27.07
N LEU A 215 -15.93 -2.87 -28.14
CA LEU A 215 -15.39 -1.51 -28.02
C LEU A 215 -16.44 -0.52 -27.51
N ASP A 216 -17.70 -0.65 -27.92
CA ASP A 216 -18.78 0.20 -27.41
C ASP A 216 -19.07 -0.05 -25.93
N LEU A 217 -18.99 -1.31 -25.47
CA LEU A 217 -19.05 -1.61 -24.04
C LEU A 217 -17.90 -0.95 -23.26
N LEU A 218 -16.67 -1.06 -23.77
CA LEU A 218 -15.53 -0.40 -23.13
C LEU A 218 -15.70 1.13 -23.09
N ARG A 219 -16.15 1.75 -24.18
CA ARG A 219 -16.44 3.19 -24.22
C ARG A 219 -17.52 3.57 -23.21
N PHE A 220 -18.60 2.80 -23.13
CA PHE A 220 -19.69 3.02 -22.20
C PHE A 220 -19.18 3.00 -20.75
N LEU A 221 -18.40 1.98 -20.36
CA LEU A 221 -17.84 1.85 -19.02
C LEU A 221 -16.86 2.98 -18.63
N HIS A 222 -16.34 3.72 -19.62
CA HIS A 222 -15.41 4.84 -19.42
C HIS A 222 -16.05 6.22 -19.71
N THR A 223 -17.38 6.30 -19.78
CA THR A 223 -18.06 7.60 -19.77
C THR A 223 -17.99 8.21 -18.38
N ASP A 224 -17.96 9.54 -18.28
CA ASP A 224 -17.93 10.25 -16.99
C ASP A 224 -19.02 9.76 -16.05
N LYS A 225 -20.24 9.57 -16.57
CA LYS A 225 -21.35 9.06 -15.79
C LYS A 225 -21.06 7.70 -15.17
N GLU A 226 -20.56 6.74 -15.95
CA GLU A 226 -20.31 5.39 -15.44
C GLU A 226 -19.09 5.35 -14.51
N LEU A 227 -18.08 6.18 -14.74
CA LEU A 227 -16.94 6.37 -13.82
C LEU A 227 -17.42 6.95 -12.48
N CYS A 228 -18.31 7.94 -12.51
CA CYS A 228 -18.91 8.50 -11.29
C CYS A 228 -19.74 7.46 -10.53
N GLU A 229 -20.63 6.74 -11.22
CA GLU A 229 -21.46 5.68 -10.61
C GLU A 229 -20.58 4.56 -10.02
N TYR A 230 -19.53 4.15 -10.71
CA TYR A 230 -18.56 3.17 -10.22
C TYR A 230 -17.91 3.66 -8.93
N THR A 231 -17.39 4.89 -8.94
CA THR A 231 -16.69 5.47 -7.78
C THR A 231 -17.60 5.60 -6.56
N VAL A 232 -18.82 6.07 -6.74
CA VAL A 232 -19.81 6.15 -5.65
C VAL A 232 -20.19 4.78 -5.10
N THR A 233 -20.32 3.79 -5.99
CA THR A 233 -20.74 2.44 -5.59
C THR A 233 -19.61 1.68 -4.88
N THR A 234 -18.37 1.86 -5.33
CA THR A 234 -17.22 1.10 -4.82
C THR A 234 -16.35 1.86 -3.84
N ASN A 235 -16.54 3.17 -3.69
CA ASN A 235 -15.62 4.10 -3.05
C ASN A 235 -14.19 4.09 -3.64
N THR A 236 -14.00 3.54 -4.86
CA THR A 236 -12.68 3.39 -5.48
C THR A 236 -12.58 4.30 -6.71
N PRO A 237 -11.87 5.44 -6.63
CA PRO A 237 -11.62 6.28 -7.79
C PRO A 237 -10.86 5.50 -8.88
N LYS A 238 -11.15 5.82 -10.13
CA LYS A 238 -10.43 5.26 -11.29
C LYS A 238 -9.34 6.23 -11.77
N PRO A 239 -8.26 5.73 -12.40
CA PRO A 239 -7.15 6.54 -12.89
C PRO A 239 -7.51 7.30 -14.19
N TYR A 240 -8.63 8.00 -14.18
CA TYR A 240 -9.13 8.81 -15.30
C TYR A 240 -9.48 10.21 -14.81
N GLN A 241 -9.47 11.16 -15.74
CA GLN A 241 -9.93 12.52 -15.47
C GLN A 241 -11.46 12.58 -15.56
N TYR A 242 -12.11 12.67 -14.41
CA TYR A 242 -13.56 12.93 -14.27
C TYR A 242 -13.81 13.63 -12.94
N ASP A 243 -14.91 14.36 -12.85
CA ASP A 243 -15.32 15.06 -11.64
C ASP A 243 -16.65 14.48 -11.14
N LEU A 244 -16.69 14.09 -9.88
CA LEU A 244 -17.91 13.57 -9.27
C LEU A 244 -19.01 14.65 -9.15
N GLY A 245 -18.64 15.90 -8.90
CA GLY A 245 -19.61 16.94 -8.55
C GLY A 245 -20.38 16.64 -7.26
N GLU A 246 -21.12 17.63 -6.78
CA GLU A 246 -21.82 17.58 -5.49
C GLU A 246 -22.93 16.48 -5.44
N GLU A 247 -23.57 16.20 -6.57
CA GLU A 247 -24.62 15.18 -6.64
C GLU A 247 -24.08 13.80 -6.27
N TYR A 248 -22.98 13.38 -6.88
CA TYR A 248 -22.35 12.08 -6.61
C TYR A 248 -21.68 12.05 -5.23
N LEU A 249 -20.97 13.10 -4.85
CA LEU A 249 -20.33 13.22 -3.54
C LEU A 249 -21.37 13.10 -2.41
N SER A 250 -22.59 13.62 -2.58
CA SER A 250 -23.65 13.52 -1.58
C SER A 250 -24.11 12.09 -1.30
N ARG A 251 -23.89 11.17 -2.23
CA ARG A 251 -24.28 9.74 -2.15
C ARG A 251 -23.19 8.87 -1.49
N MET A 252 -21.96 9.39 -1.33
CA MET A 252 -20.86 8.64 -0.76
C MET A 252 -20.91 8.62 0.78
N THR A 253 -20.36 7.56 1.37
CA THR A 253 -20.06 7.52 2.81
C THR A 253 -19.01 8.57 3.18
N TYR A 254 -18.84 8.84 4.47
CA TYR A 254 -17.78 9.72 4.94
C TYR A 254 -16.39 9.21 4.53
N TYR A 255 -16.17 7.88 4.62
CA TYR A 255 -14.94 7.24 4.15
C TYR A 255 -14.71 7.43 2.66
N GLY A 256 -15.73 7.15 1.84
CA GLY A 256 -15.61 7.29 0.39
C GLY A 256 -15.24 8.72 -0.04
N ARG A 257 -15.85 9.75 0.61
CA ARG A 257 -15.47 11.14 0.35
C ARG A 257 -14.03 11.43 0.73
N SER A 258 -13.60 11.01 1.92
CA SER A 258 -12.23 11.24 2.38
C SER A 258 -11.20 10.58 1.47
N LEU A 259 -11.52 9.40 0.92
CA LEU A 259 -10.68 8.71 -0.06
C LEU A 259 -10.61 9.48 -1.38
N TYR A 260 -11.75 9.93 -1.90
CA TYR A 260 -11.81 10.69 -3.14
C TYR A 260 -11.05 12.03 -3.04
N GLU A 261 -11.22 12.76 -1.93
CA GLU A 261 -10.52 14.01 -1.65
C GLU A 261 -9.00 13.80 -1.58
N LEU A 262 -8.56 12.76 -0.87
CA LEU A 262 -7.15 12.41 -0.74
C LEU A 262 -6.55 12.01 -2.09
N HIS A 263 -7.25 11.16 -2.85
CA HIS A 263 -6.84 10.75 -4.19
C HIS A 263 -6.73 11.95 -5.14
N SER A 264 -7.68 12.88 -5.09
CA SER A 264 -7.71 14.06 -5.97
C SER A 264 -6.65 15.10 -5.63
N SER A 265 -6.12 15.11 -4.39
CA SER A 265 -5.11 16.07 -3.93
C SER A 265 -3.68 15.54 -3.95
N GLY A 266 -3.50 14.23 -4.12
CA GLY A 266 -2.20 13.58 -4.06
C GLY A 266 -1.52 13.41 -5.41
N ASN A 267 -0.22 13.14 -5.38
CA ASN A 267 0.54 12.67 -6.53
C ASN A 267 0.39 11.15 -6.62
N ILE A 268 -0.22 10.66 -7.70
CA ILE A 268 -0.48 9.23 -7.87
C ILE A 268 0.46 8.65 -8.92
N ILE A 269 1.18 7.61 -8.53
CA ILE A 269 2.01 6.81 -9.43
C ILE A 269 1.20 5.59 -9.86
N TYR A 270 1.04 5.45 -11.18
CA TYR A 270 0.43 4.28 -11.82
C TYR A 270 1.52 3.46 -12.50
N PRO A 271 2.06 2.42 -11.85
CA PRO A 271 3.23 1.70 -12.37
C PRO A 271 3.05 1.17 -13.78
N SER A 272 1.87 0.62 -14.08
CA SER A 272 1.57 0.06 -15.40
C SER A 272 1.40 1.10 -16.50
N SER A 273 1.03 2.34 -16.16
CA SER A 273 0.75 3.40 -17.12
C SER A 273 1.97 4.28 -17.43
N ASN A 274 2.87 4.42 -16.45
CA ASN A 274 3.95 5.40 -16.50
C ASN A 274 5.31 4.80 -16.87
N SER A 275 5.39 3.50 -17.13
CA SER A 275 6.65 2.84 -17.48
C SER A 275 6.53 2.01 -18.74
N PRO A 276 7.02 2.51 -19.89
CA PRO A 276 7.13 1.72 -21.11
C PRO A 276 7.95 0.45 -20.94
N VAL A 277 9.03 0.50 -20.15
CA VAL A 277 9.89 -0.64 -19.84
C VAL A 277 9.12 -1.68 -19.04
N PHE A 278 8.50 -1.26 -17.93
CA PHE A 278 7.71 -2.15 -17.08
C PHE A 278 6.56 -2.79 -17.86
N TYR A 279 5.80 -2.01 -18.61
CA TYR A 279 4.67 -2.51 -19.40
C TYR A 279 5.09 -3.50 -20.48
N ARG A 280 6.15 -3.18 -21.24
CA ARG A 280 6.69 -4.03 -22.29
C ARG A 280 7.15 -5.39 -21.76
N ASN A 281 7.74 -5.39 -20.55
CA ASN A 281 8.33 -6.58 -19.94
C ASN A 281 7.50 -7.13 -18.77
N PHE A 282 6.26 -6.70 -18.61
CA PHE A 282 5.42 -7.01 -17.45
C PHE A 282 5.39 -8.51 -17.10
N ASN A 283 5.19 -9.38 -18.09
CA ASN A 283 5.13 -10.83 -17.87
C ASN A 283 6.47 -11.44 -17.44
N ASN A 284 7.58 -10.82 -17.82
CA ASN A 284 8.93 -11.29 -17.51
C ASN A 284 9.45 -10.69 -16.20
N LEU A 285 9.16 -9.43 -15.94
CA LEU A 285 9.66 -8.71 -14.76
C LEU A 285 8.82 -8.94 -13.50
N THR A 286 7.49 -9.06 -13.63
CA THR A 286 6.60 -9.12 -12.46
C THR A 286 6.91 -10.28 -11.50
N PRO A 287 7.20 -11.53 -11.96
CA PRO A 287 7.54 -12.62 -11.08
C PRO A 287 8.87 -12.42 -10.35
N GLU A 288 9.83 -11.77 -11.01
CA GLU A 288 11.19 -11.59 -10.52
C GLU A 288 11.40 -10.25 -9.81
N PHE A 289 10.63 -9.23 -10.20
CA PHE A 289 10.68 -7.90 -9.61
C PHE A 289 9.93 -7.87 -8.28
N ARG A 290 10.56 -8.43 -7.26
CA ARG A 290 10.04 -8.46 -5.89
C ARG A 290 10.87 -7.54 -4.99
N PRO A 291 10.53 -6.27 -4.89
CA PRO A 291 11.37 -5.25 -4.26
C PRO A 291 11.57 -5.43 -2.75
N TRP A 292 10.84 -6.35 -2.14
CA TRP A 292 10.86 -6.58 -0.70
C TRP A 292 11.41 -7.95 -0.28
N VAL A 293 11.96 -8.74 -1.21
CA VAL A 293 12.59 -10.02 -0.85
C VAL A 293 13.94 -9.75 -0.20
N SER A 294 14.14 -10.29 0.99
CA SER A 294 15.38 -10.17 1.76
C SER A 294 15.97 -11.53 2.09
N THR A 295 17.30 -11.64 2.06
CA THR A 295 18.03 -12.84 2.48
C THR A 295 18.98 -12.49 3.62
N ILE A 296 18.74 -13.09 4.78
CA ILE A 296 19.49 -12.87 6.02
C ILE A 296 20.07 -14.21 6.46
N GLY A 297 21.40 -14.32 6.43
CA GLY A 297 22.07 -15.61 6.63
C GLY A 297 21.62 -16.65 5.59
N THR A 298 20.97 -17.73 6.03
CA THR A 298 20.44 -18.78 5.16
C THR A 298 18.94 -18.68 4.90
N SER A 299 18.27 -17.71 5.50
CA SER A 299 16.82 -17.54 5.41
C SER A 299 16.44 -16.49 4.36
N THR A 300 15.42 -16.78 3.56
CA THR A 300 14.87 -15.83 2.59
C THR A 300 13.42 -15.52 2.95
N TYR A 301 13.13 -14.23 3.10
CA TYR A 301 11.82 -13.69 3.44
C TYR A 301 11.22 -12.99 2.21
N ASN A 302 10.04 -13.44 1.79
CA ASN A 302 9.31 -12.82 0.67
C ASN A 302 8.39 -11.68 1.12
N VAL A 303 8.06 -11.64 2.40
CA VAL A 303 7.13 -10.69 3.00
C VAL A 303 7.80 -10.06 4.21
N PRO A 304 8.01 -8.72 4.20
CA PRO A 304 8.77 -8.03 5.25
C PRO A 304 8.26 -8.28 6.66
N ILE A 305 6.96 -8.14 6.89
CA ILE A 305 6.37 -8.30 8.24
C ILE A 305 6.63 -9.69 8.83
N THR A 306 6.79 -10.72 7.98
CA THR A 306 7.13 -12.07 8.44
C THR A 306 8.60 -12.15 8.85
N GLY A 307 9.48 -11.46 8.13
CA GLY A 307 10.91 -11.41 8.44
C GLY A 307 11.19 -10.62 9.70
N LEU A 308 10.60 -9.43 9.85
CA LEU A 308 10.75 -8.57 11.03
C LEU A 308 10.26 -9.23 12.34
N ARG A 309 9.37 -10.22 12.23
CA ARG A 309 8.96 -11.05 13.38
C ARG A 309 9.91 -12.18 13.71
N ALA A 310 10.87 -12.48 12.85
CA ALA A 310 11.83 -13.54 13.11
C ALA A 310 12.79 -13.11 14.22
N SER A 311 13.12 -14.03 15.14
CA SER A 311 14.02 -13.72 16.25
C SER A 311 15.38 -13.22 15.76
N GLY A 312 15.79 -12.06 16.24
CA GLY A 312 17.08 -11.45 15.94
C GLY A 312 17.17 -10.81 14.54
N VAL A 313 16.03 -10.47 13.94
CA VAL A 313 15.95 -9.70 12.69
C VAL A 313 15.31 -8.36 13.01
N ASP A 314 16.02 -7.28 12.72
CA ASP A 314 15.53 -5.91 12.81
C ASP A 314 15.40 -5.27 11.41
N ALA A 315 14.94 -4.01 11.38
CA ALA A 315 14.79 -3.25 10.13
C ALA A 315 16.09 -3.15 9.33
N LYS A 316 17.23 -2.97 10.03
CA LYS A 316 18.55 -2.88 9.41
C LYS A 316 18.96 -4.21 8.75
N ASP A 317 18.83 -5.31 9.47
CA ASP A 317 19.15 -6.64 8.96
C ASP A 317 18.30 -6.98 7.73
N TYR A 318 17.01 -6.65 7.81
CA TYR A 318 16.09 -6.87 6.69
C TYR A 318 16.48 -6.00 5.48
N PHE A 319 16.80 -4.74 5.70
CA PHE A 319 17.18 -3.79 4.65
C PHE A 319 18.48 -4.21 3.96
N ASP A 320 19.51 -4.58 4.73
CA ASP A 320 20.79 -5.07 4.17
C ASP A 320 20.57 -6.38 3.39
N GLY A 321 19.69 -7.23 3.87
CA GLY A 321 19.28 -8.47 3.21
C GLY A 321 18.57 -8.29 1.85
N LEU A 322 18.03 -7.11 1.53
CA LEU A 322 17.44 -6.81 0.21
C LEU A 322 18.52 -6.92 -0.89
N MET A 323 19.71 -6.38 -0.63
CA MET A 323 20.84 -6.49 -1.56
C MET A 323 21.36 -7.94 -1.68
N ASN A 324 21.34 -8.71 -0.60
CA ASN A 324 21.71 -10.14 -0.64
C ASN A 324 20.76 -10.94 -1.53
N ALA A 325 19.46 -10.62 -1.49
CA ALA A 325 18.44 -11.32 -2.25
C ALA A 325 18.35 -10.86 -3.72
N ARG A 326 18.43 -9.55 -3.96
CA ARG A 326 18.12 -8.92 -5.25
C ARG A 326 19.20 -7.92 -5.73
N GLY A 327 20.46 -8.09 -5.28
CA GLY A 327 21.58 -7.27 -5.71
C GLY A 327 22.10 -7.62 -7.12
N GLU A 328 23.29 -7.17 -7.43
CA GLU A 328 23.87 -7.19 -8.79
C GLU A 328 23.79 -8.56 -9.49
N THR A 329 24.20 -9.63 -8.80
CA THR A 329 24.21 -10.98 -9.41
C THR A 329 22.83 -11.43 -9.81
N TYR A 330 21.83 -11.23 -8.92
CA TYR A 330 20.44 -11.57 -9.22
C TYR A 330 19.90 -10.72 -10.36
N TRP A 331 20.17 -9.42 -10.32
CA TRP A 331 19.74 -8.45 -11.33
C TRP A 331 20.23 -8.84 -12.72
N ARG A 332 21.53 -9.09 -12.88
CA ARG A 332 22.12 -9.48 -14.15
C ARG A 332 21.52 -10.77 -14.72
N ASN A 333 21.27 -11.75 -13.87
CA ASN A 333 20.83 -13.08 -14.32
C ASN A 333 19.32 -13.21 -14.53
N ASN A 334 18.51 -12.37 -13.88
CA ASN A 334 17.05 -12.58 -13.85
C ASN A 334 16.26 -11.36 -14.33
N ILE A 335 16.80 -10.14 -14.21
CA ILE A 335 16.09 -8.92 -14.58
C ILE A 335 16.64 -8.37 -15.90
N LEU A 336 17.94 -8.05 -15.95
CA LEU A 336 18.58 -7.41 -17.09
C LEU A 336 18.46 -8.24 -18.39
N VAL A 337 18.46 -9.55 -18.28
CA VAL A 337 18.27 -10.45 -19.43
C VAL A 337 16.86 -10.39 -20.03
N ASN A 338 15.92 -9.77 -19.33
CA ASN A 338 14.52 -9.63 -19.73
C ASN A 338 14.12 -8.17 -20.04
N LEU A 339 15.02 -7.20 -19.78
CA LEU A 339 14.86 -5.80 -20.15
C LEU A 339 15.27 -5.56 -21.61
#